data_89b9a0811896de33cdad1b24cedfa087
#
_entry.id   89b9a0811896de33cdad1b24cedfa087
#
_cell.length_a   1.000
_cell.length_b   1.000
_cell.length_c   1.000
_cell.angle_alpha   90.00
_cell.angle_beta   90.00
_cell.angle_gamma   90.00
#
_symmetry.space_group_name_H-M   'P 1'
#
loop_
_entity.id
_entity.type
_entity.pdbx_description
1 polymer ?
#
loop_
_entity_poly.entity_id
_entity_poly.type
_entity_poly.pdbx_seq_one_letter_code
_entity_poly.pdbx_strand_id
1 'polypeptide(L)'
;MATPKVGNKAPVFKGICTGMGSVDLSKLKGKKVVLYFYPKDSTPGCTTEGQNFRDLYKAFKKEGALIFGLSRESLKSHENFKSKQSFPFELISDPDEKICNQYDVIKEKSMYGRKYMGIDRSTFLIDEKGKLVQEWRKVKVTGHAQEVLDTIKAMK
;
A
#
# COMPACT_ATOMS: atom_id res chain seq x y z
N MET A 1 1.63 19.15 -5.82
CA MET A 1 0.52 18.21 -6.03
C MET A 1 -0.39 18.23 -4.81
N ALA A 2 -1.67 18.11 -5.05
CA ALA A 2 -2.63 18.14 -3.97
C ALA A 2 -2.60 16.82 -3.19
N THR A 3 -2.72 16.92 -1.86
CA THR A 3 -2.84 15.75 -1.01
C THR A 3 -4.19 15.07 -1.25
N PRO A 4 -4.24 13.75 -1.43
CA PRO A 4 -5.52 13.04 -1.55
C PRO A 4 -6.41 13.29 -0.33
N LYS A 5 -7.71 13.36 -0.56
CA LYS A 5 -8.67 13.60 0.53
C LYS A 5 -9.71 12.51 0.58
N VAL A 6 -10.02 12.05 1.79
CA VAL A 6 -11.11 11.11 2.02
C VAL A 6 -12.42 11.72 1.51
N GLY A 7 -13.19 10.93 0.78
CA GLY A 7 -14.43 11.36 0.16
C GLY A 7 -14.30 11.72 -1.30
N ASN A 8 -13.09 11.98 -1.78
CA ASN A 8 -12.83 12.31 -3.17
C ASN A 8 -12.29 11.09 -3.91
N LYS A 9 -12.24 11.20 -5.23
CA LYS A 9 -11.68 10.15 -6.08
C LYS A 9 -10.20 9.95 -5.73
N ALA A 10 -9.78 8.68 -5.54
CA ALA A 10 -8.37 8.37 -5.29
C ALA A 10 -7.55 8.65 -6.55
N PRO A 11 -6.32 9.16 -6.42
CA PRO A 11 -5.46 9.38 -7.59
C PRO A 11 -5.26 8.09 -8.39
N VAL A 12 -5.57 8.12 -9.68
CA VAL A 12 -5.36 6.97 -10.55
C VAL A 12 -3.89 6.89 -10.96
N PHE A 13 -3.41 5.66 -11.14
CA PHE A 13 -2.02 5.43 -11.51
C PHE A 13 -1.88 4.14 -12.29
N LYS A 14 -0.75 4.04 -12.98
CA LYS A 14 -0.28 2.83 -13.61
C LYS A 14 1.09 2.53 -13.00
N GLY A 15 1.29 1.31 -12.54
CA GLY A 15 2.54 0.92 -11.90
C GLY A 15 3.02 -0.44 -12.33
N ILE A 16 4.33 -0.63 -12.28
CA ILE A 16 4.95 -1.94 -12.53
C ILE A 16 4.87 -2.72 -11.22
N CYS A 17 4.44 -3.97 -11.29
CA CYS A 17 4.30 -4.78 -10.10
C CYS A 17 4.79 -6.20 -10.31
N THR A 18 4.99 -6.89 -9.20
CA THR A 18 5.36 -8.31 -9.19
C THR A 18 4.26 -9.14 -9.86
N GLY A 19 4.63 -10.32 -10.32
CA GLY A 19 3.68 -11.32 -10.80
C GLY A 19 2.96 -10.97 -12.09
N MET A 20 2.06 -10.01 -12.05
CA MET A 20 1.22 -9.66 -13.19
C MET A 20 1.82 -8.60 -14.12
N GLY A 21 2.99 -8.06 -13.79
CA GLY A 21 3.72 -7.11 -14.63
C GLY A 21 3.32 -5.65 -14.46
N SER A 22 2.05 -5.32 -14.43
CA SER A 22 1.59 -3.95 -14.21
C SER A 22 0.18 -3.92 -13.61
N VAL A 23 -0.13 -2.82 -12.96
CA VAL A 23 -1.45 -2.57 -12.39
C VAL A 23 -1.89 -1.16 -12.77
N ASP A 24 -3.16 -1.03 -13.15
CA ASP A 24 -3.80 0.24 -13.48
C ASP A 24 -5.01 0.40 -12.56
N LEU A 25 -4.93 1.35 -11.63
CA LEU A 25 -5.99 1.54 -10.64
C LEU A 25 -7.36 1.79 -11.29
N SER A 26 -7.38 2.49 -12.43
CA SER A 26 -8.65 2.79 -13.11
C SER A 26 -9.38 1.54 -13.59
N LYS A 27 -8.67 0.42 -13.71
CA LYS A 27 -9.25 -0.85 -14.17
C LYS A 27 -9.68 -1.76 -13.02
N LEU A 28 -9.56 -1.31 -11.80
CA LEU A 28 -9.90 -2.10 -10.62
C LEU A 28 -11.27 -1.75 -10.04
N LYS A 29 -12.07 -0.97 -10.73
CA LYS A 29 -13.44 -0.67 -10.31
C LYS A 29 -14.23 -1.97 -10.15
N GLY A 30 -15.05 -2.01 -9.12
CA GLY A 30 -15.77 -3.22 -8.74
C GLY A 30 -15.11 -3.99 -7.62
N LYS A 31 -13.89 -3.61 -7.27
CA LYS A 31 -13.16 -4.17 -6.14
C LYS A 31 -12.73 -3.06 -5.19
N LYS A 32 -12.71 -3.36 -3.90
CA LYS A 32 -12.06 -2.50 -2.94
C LYS A 32 -10.55 -2.69 -3.07
N VAL A 33 -9.77 -1.62 -2.89
CA VAL A 33 -8.31 -1.70 -3.01
C VAL A 33 -7.70 -1.18 -1.72
N VAL A 34 -6.82 -1.98 -1.13
CA VAL A 34 -5.97 -1.57 -0.02
C VAL A 34 -4.59 -1.33 -0.62
N LEU A 35 -4.14 -0.09 -0.57
CA LEU A 35 -2.82 0.30 -1.07
C LEU A 35 -2.00 0.77 0.11
N TYR A 36 -0.98 -0.02 0.49
CA TYR A 36 -0.13 0.37 1.61
C TYR A 36 1.28 0.70 1.15
N PHE A 37 1.77 1.85 1.59
CA PHE A 37 3.11 2.35 1.28
C PHE A 37 4.04 2.03 2.44
N TYR A 38 5.22 1.48 2.14
CA TYR A 38 6.19 1.12 3.17
C TYR A 38 7.60 1.52 2.74
N PRO A 39 8.49 1.83 3.71
CA PRO A 39 9.79 2.40 3.36
C PRO A 39 10.73 1.50 2.59
N LYS A 40 10.87 0.22 2.97
CA LYS A 40 11.94 -0.59 2.39
C LYS A 40 11.70 -2.08 2.57
N ASP A 41 11.93 -2.85 1.49
CA ASP A 41 11.82 -4.32 1.50
C ASP A 41 12.76 -4.93 2.55
N SER A 42 12.32 -6.04 3.12
CA SER A 42 13.12 -6.90 4.00
C SER A 42 13.61 -6.24 5.29
N THR A 43 13.02 -5.09 5.67
CA THR A 43 13.26 -4.50 6.98
C THR A 43 12.25 -5.09 7.97
N PRO A 44 12.56 -5.10 9.30
CA PRO A 44 11.69 -5.76 10.27
C PRO A 44 10.24 -5.28 10.27
N GLY A 45 10.01 -3.97 10.31
CA GLY A 45 8.64 -3.42 10.34
C GLY A 45 7.88 -3.69 9.06
N CYS A 46 8.52 -3.54 7.91
CA CYS A 46 7.88 -3.79 6.62
C CYS A 46 7.59 -5.27 6.42
N THR A 47 8.46 -6.15 6.90
CA THR A 47 8.24 -7.59 6.86
C THR A 47 7.03 -7.97 7.72
N THR A 48 6.96 -7.46 8.94
CA THR A 48 5.85 -7.74 9.85
C THR A 48 4.53 -7.23 9.28
N GLU A 49 4.52 -6.01 8.72
CA GLU A 49 3.32 -5.46 8.10
C GLU A 49 2.82 -6.33 6.96
N GLY A 50 3.73 -6.73 6.07
CA GLY A 50 3.38 -7.61 4.96
C GLY A 50 2.85 -8.95 5.43
N GLN A 51 3.48 -9.53 6.47
CA GLN A 51 3.02 -10.80 7.04
C GLN A 51 1.63 -10.67 7.65
N ASN A 52 1.33 -9.56 8.30
CA ASN A 52 0.02 -9.33 8.88
C ASN A 52 -1.05 -9.27 7.79
N PHE A 53 -0.81 -8.56 6.70
CA PHE A 53 -1.73 -8.54 5.56
C PHE A 53 -1.82 -9.91 4.91
N ARG A 54 -0.70 -10.63 4.78
CA ARG A 54 -0.68 -11.98 4.22
C ARG A 54 -1.58 -12.92 5.01
N ASP A 55 -1.47 -12.88 6.32
CA ASP A 55 -2.20 -13.81 7.18
C ASP A 55 -3.70 -13.52 7.18
N LEU A 56 -4.10 -12.30 6.87
CA LEU A 56 -5.50 -11.89 6.78
C LEU A 56 -6.03 -11.85 5.34
N TYR A 57 -5.22 -12.23 4.36
CA TYR A 57 -5.56 -12.03 2.95
C TYR A 57 -6.85 -12.71 2.54
N LYS A 58 -7.10 -13.93 3.01
CA LYS A 58 -8.35 -14.63 2.69
C LYS A 58 -9.56 -13.84 3.16
N ALA A 59 -9.48 -13.24 4.34
CA ALA A 59 -10.56 -12.42 4.87
C ALA A 59 -10.77 -11.16 4.03
N PHE A 60 -9.68 -10.52 3.58
CA PHE A 60 -9.78 -9.38 2.67
C PHE A 60 -10.45 -9.78 1.35
N LYS A 61 -10.04 -10.90 0.77
CA LYS A 61 -10.65 -11.37 -0.50
C LYS A 61 -12.13 -11.67 -0.33
N LYS A 62 -12.52 -12.23 0.80
CA LYS A 62 -13.92 -12.51 1.10
C LYS A 62 -14.76 -11.23 1.08
N GLU A 63 -14.16 -10.10 1.48
CA GLU A 63 -14.81 -8.80 1.45
C GLU A 63 -14.68 -8.09 0.11
N GLY A 64 -14.16 -8.75 -0.91
CA GLY A 64 -13.99 -8.17 -2.24
C GLY A 64 -12.85 -7.18 -2.34
N ALA A 65 -11.83 -7.30 -1.49
CA ALA A 65 -10.72 -6.37 -1.45
C ALA A 65 -9.44 -6.99 -2.02
N LEU A 66 -8.70 -6.17 -2.78
CA LEU A 66 -7.36 -6.48 -3.26
C LEU A 66 -6.35 -5.71 -2.42
N ILE A 67 -5.18 -6.29 -2.21
CA ILE A 67 -4.11 -5.63 -1.46
C ILE A 67 -2.91 -5.43 -2.38
N PHE A 68 -2.33 -4.24 -2.34
CA PHE A 68 -1.06 -3.94 -3.01
C PHE A 68 -0.15 -3.23 -2.02
N GLY A 69 1.08 -3.74 -1.88
CA GLY A 69 2.13 -3.00 -1.19
C GLY A 69 2.90 -2.17 -2.21
N LEU A 70 3.46 -1.05 -1.79
CA LEU A 70 4.17 -0.15 -2.69
C LEU A 70 5.35 0.50 -1.98
N SER A 71 6.50 0.49 -2.65
CA SER A 71 7.67 1.24 -2.19
C SER A 71 8.53 1.63 -3.37
N ARG A 72 9.62 2.38 -3.09
CA ARG A 72 10.53 2.87 -4.12
C ARG A 72 11.58 1.84 -4.54
N GLU A 73 11.52 0.64 -3.99
CA GLU A 73 12.47 -0.42 -4.30
C GLU A 73 12.28 -0.95 -5.72
N SER A 74 13.33 -1.57 -6.26
CA SER A 74 13.28 -2.14 -7.61
C SER A 74 12.31 -3.32 -7.68
N LEU A 75 11.89 -3.64 -8.89
CA LEU A 75 11.03 -4.80 -9.12
C LEU A 75 11.71 -6.09 -8.66
N LYS A 76 13.02 -6.21 -8.90
CA LYS A 76 13.77 -7.39 -8.47
C LYS A 76 13.75 -7.54 -6.95
N SER A 77 13.94 -6.45 -6.21
CA SER A 77 13.87 -6.46 -4.76
C SER A 77 12.48 -6.90 -4.30
N HIS A 78 11.42 -6.38 -4.92
CA HIS A 78 10.05 -6.75 -4.62
C HIS A 78 9.77 -8.22 -4.91
N GLU A 79 10.26 -8.75 -6.04
CA GLU A 79 10.07 -10.16 -6.38
C GLU A 79 10.72 -11.05 -5.31
N ASN A 80 11.93 -10.70 -4.87
CA ASN A 80 12.62 -11.44 -3.82
C ASN A 80 11.87 -11.37 -2.49
N PHE A 81 11.41 -10.19 -2.12
CA PHE A 81 10.67 -9.98 -0.87
C PHE A 81 9.36 -10.76 -0.87
N LYS A 82 8.61 -10.66 -1.96
CA LYS A 82 7.35 -11.40 -2.12
C LYS A 82 7.57 -12.90 -2.01
N SER A 83 8.57 -13.42 -2.71
CA SER A 83 8.87 -14.86 -2.72
C SER A 83 9.28 -15.32 -1.33
N LYS A 84 10.19 -14.60 -0.69
CA LYS A 84 10.72 -14.98 0.63
C LYS A 84 9.62 -15.00 1.70
N GLN A 85 8.68 -14.06 1.63
CA GLN A 85 7.61 -13.95 2.62
C GLN A 85 6.32 -14.67 2.20
N SER A 86 6.28 -15.25 1.01
CA SER A 86 5.09 -15.92 0.47
C SER A 86 3.87 -15.02 0.45
N PHE A 87 4.05 -13.77 0.01
CA PHE A 87 2.93 -12.84 -0.10
C PHE A 87 1.97 -13.27 -1.21
N PRO A 88 0.66 -13.39 -0.92
CA PRO A 88 -0.34 -13.73 -1.93
C PRO A 88 -0.80 -12.53 -2.75
N PHE A 89 -0.31 -11.35 -2.45
CA PHE A 89 -0.64 -10.10 -3.15
C PHE A 89 0.61 -9.54 -3.84
N GLU A 90 0.40 -8.56 -4.71
CA GLU A 90 1.51 -8.01 -5.49
C GLU A 90 2.09 -6.76 -4.85
N LEU A 91 3.37 -6.51 -5.17
CA LEU A 91 4.09 -5.32 -4.71
C LEU A 91 4.36 -4.43 -5.91
N ILE A 92 4.05 -3.14 -5.78
CA ILE A 92 4.23 -2.15 -6.84
C ILE A 92 5.58 -1.47 -6.64
N SER A 93 6.37 -1.38 -7.72
CA SER A 93 7.67 -0.72 -7.72
C SER A 93 7.51 0.70 -8.23
N ASP A 94 7.95 1.68 -7.44
CA ASP A 94 7.81 3.10 -7.76
C ASP A 94 9.14 3.84 -7.55
N PRO A 95 10.22 3.43 -8.25
CA PRO A 95 11.55 4.00 -8.00
C PRO A 95 11.62 5.48 -8.33
N ASP A 96 10.78 5.98 -9.23
CA ASP A 96 10.74 7.40 -9.61
C ASP A 96 9.85 8.24 -8.69
N GLU A 97 9.24 7.64 -7.67
CA GLU A 97 8.38 8.31 -6.70
C GLU A 97 7.11 8.93 -7.29
N LYS A 98 6.74 8.51 -8.49
CA LYS A 98 5.59 9.08 -9.18
C LYS A 98 4.30 8.83 -8.41
N ILE A 99 4.05 7.57 -8.04
CA ILE A 99 2.84 7.20 -7.29
C ILE A 99 2.94 7.71 -5.86
N CYS A 100 4.13 7.60 -5.25
CA CYS A 100 4.35 8.12 -3.91
C CYS A 100 3.99 9.60 -3.81
N ASN A 101 4.36 10.39 -4.82
CA ASN A 101 4.05 11.82 -4.83
C ASN A 101 2.56 12.07 -5.06
N GLN A 102 1.90 11.25 -5.88
CA GLN A 102 0.45 11.37 -6.07
C GLN A 102 -0.31 11.17 -4.76
N TYR A 103 0.19 10.33 -3.88
CA TYR A 103 -0.45 10.03 -2.59
C TYR A 103 0.15 10.82 -1.43
N ASP A 104 1.14 11.69 -1.72
CA ASP A 104 1.75 12.58 -0.74
C ASP A 104 2.30 11.81 0.48
N VAL A 105 3.09 10.77 0.21
CA VAL A 105 3.67 9.94 1.27
C VAL A 105 5.18 10.14 1.46
N ILE A 106 5.83 10.97 0.62
CA ILE A 106 7.25 11.27 0.79
C ILE A 106 7.37 12.42 1.77
N LYS A 107 8.00 12.17 2.90
CA LYS A 107 8.12 13.13 4.00
C LYS A 107 9.56 13.22 4.48
N GLU A 108 9.91 14.35 5.08
CA GLU A 108 11.22 14.51 5.70
C GLU A 108 11.28 13.65 6.97
N LYS A 109 12.33 12.85 7.05
CA LYS A 109 12.61 11.99 8.21
C LYS A 109 13.98 12.32 8.77
N SER A 110 14.21 11.98 10.03
CA SER A 110 15.49 12.19 10.69
C SER A 110 15.97 10.88 11.30
N MET A 111 17.24 10.54 11.09
CA MET A 111 17.87 9.37 11.68
C MET A 111 19.31 9.72 12.02
N TYR A 112 19.68 9.57 13.31
CA TYR A 112 21.02 9.88 13.80
C TYR A 112 21.47 11.30 13.44
N GLY A 113 20.54 12.28 13.53
CA GLY A 113 20.81 13.67 13.24
C GLY A 113 20.83 14.02 11.75
N ARG A 114 20.63 13.05 10.87
CA ARG A 114 20.57 13.28 9.43
C ARG A 114 19.12 13.35 8.97
N LYS A 115 18.82 14.32 8.12
CA LYS A 115 17.50 14.46 7.50
C LYS A 115 17.53 13.81 6.11
N TYR A 116 16.45 13.14 5.77
CA TYR A 116 16.29 12.53 4.44
C TYR A 116 14.82 12.47 4.07
N MET A 117 14.56 12.33 2.77
CA MET A 117 13.18 12.18 2.29
C MET A 117 12.88 10.70 2.14
N GLY A 118 11.81 10.25 2.77
CA GLY A 118 11.44 8.84 2.76
C GLY A 118 9.94 8.65 2.81
N ILE A 119 9.50 7.40 2.55
CA ILE A 119 8.08 7.07 2.63
C ILE A 119 7.64 7.07 4.09
N ASP A 120 6.61 7.87 4.37
CA ASP A 120 5.88 7.81 5.63
C ASP A 120 4.88 6.65 5.49
N ARG A 121 5.01 5.64 6.34
CA ARG A 121 4.18 4.43 6.27
C ARG A 121 2.70 4.83 6.28
N SER A 122 2.00 4.49 5.21
CA SER A 122 0.62 4.95 5.00
C SER A 122 -0.19 3.86 4.32
N THR A 123 -1.49 3.84 4.58
CA THR A 123 -2.42 2.92 3.93
C THR A 123 -3.63 3.70 3.44
N PHE A 124 -4.10 3.35 2.25
CA PHE A 124 -5.26 3.99 1.63
C PHE A 124 -6.27 2.92 1.27
N LEU A 125 -7.52 3.15 1.64
CA LEU A 125 -8.63 2.25 1.32
C LEU A 125 -9.50 2.92 0.27
N ILE A 126 -9.63 2.26 -0.88
CA ILE A 126 -10.36 2.76 -2.05
C ILE A 126 -11.55 1.83 -2.29
N ASP A 127 -12.73 2.41 -2.51
CA ASP A 127 -13.94 1.61 -2.71
C ASP A 127 -14.11 1.15 -4.16
N GLU A 128 -15.19 0.43 -4.44
CA GLU A 128 -15.46 -0.15 -5.77
C GLU A 128 -15.66 0.90 -6.84
N LYS A 129 -15.94 2.15 -6.46
CA LYS A 129 -16.15 3.26 -7.40
C LYS A 129 -14.88 4.09 -7.59
N GLY A 130 -13.80 3.73 -6.91
CA GLY A 130 -12.55 4.47 -7.00
C GLY A 130 -12.44 5.65 -6.03
N LYS A 131 -13.34 5.73 -5.05
CA LYS A 131 -13.32 6.80 -4.05
C LYS A 131 -12.43 6.42 -2.88
N LEU A 132 -11.64 7.37 -2.39
CA LEU A 132 -10.83 7.19 -1.19
C LEU A 132 -11.75 7.24 0.03
N VAL A 133 -11.88 6.11 0.72
CA VAL A 133 -12.81 5.95 1.85
C VAL A 133 -12.13 6.28 3.17
N GLN A 134 -10.86 5.90 3.30
CA GLN A 134 -10.13 6.06 4.54
C GLN A 134 -8.64 6.11 4.23
N GLU A 135 -7.89 6.85 5.04
CA GLU A 135 -6.44 6.85 4.98
C GLU A 135 -5.87 6.73 6.39
N TRP A 136 -4.70 6.09 6.49
CA TRP A 136 -3.93 5.98 7.73
C TRP A 136 -2.54 6.47 7.40
N ARG A 137 -2.05 7.44 8.18
CA ARG A 137 -0.70 7.98 8.00
C ARG A 137 0.09 7.76 9.27
N LYS A 138 1.42 7.74 9.17
CA LYS A 138 2.32 7.44 10.28
C LYS A 138 1.91 6.14 10.97
N VAL A 139 1.68 5.13 10.15
CA VAL A 139 1.14 3.84 10.60
C VAL A 139 2.09 3.15 11.57
N LYS A 140 1.52 2.65 12.66
CA LYS A 140 2.18 1.69 13.54
C LYS A 140 1.71 0.31 13.13
N VAL A 141 2.66 -0.60 12.92
CA VAL A 141 2.37 -1.91 12.32
C VAL A 141 1.45 -2.77 13.19
N THR A 142 1.64 -2.72 14.51
CA THR A 142 0.87 -3.56 15.44
C THR A 142 -0.64 -3.31 15.32
N GLY A 143 -1.39 -4.34 14.92
CA GLY A 143 -2.84 -4.27 14.82
C GLY A 143 -3.37 -3.51 13.60
N HIS A 144 -2.49 -2.96 12.76
CA HIS A 144 -2.93 -2.13 11.64
C HIS A 144 -3.71 -2.91 10.58
N ALA A 145 -3.20 -4.06 10.14
CA ALA A 145 -3.87 -4.85 9.11
C ALA A 145 -5.27 -5.27 9.56
N GLN A 146 -5.42 -5.64 10.83
CA GLN A 146 -6.73 -5.99 11.38
C GLN A 146 -7.65 -4.78 11.40
N GLU A 147 -7.13 -3.60 11.75
CA GLU A 147 -7.92 -2.36 11.73
C GLU A 147 -8.45 -2.04 10.34
N VAL A 148 -7.61 -2.22 9.31
CA VAL A 148 -8.03 -2.01 7.92
C VAL A 148 -9.14 -2.99 7.55
N LEU A 149 -8.98 -4.26 7.91
CA LEU A 149 -9.99 -5.27 7.64
C LEU A 149 -11.31 -4.94 8.33
N ASP A 150 -11.25 -4.53 9.60
CA ASP A 150 -12.44 -4.16 10.36
C ASP A 150 -13.16 -2.98 9.72
N THR A 151 -12.40 -2.01 9.20
CA THR A 151 -12.97 -0.87 8.49
C THR A 151 -13.73 -1.33 7.26
N ILE A 152 -13.16 -2.26 6.48
CA ILE A 152 -13.83 -2.80 5.29
C ILE A 152 -15.11 -3.53 5.67
N LYS A 153 -15.08 -4.34 6.74
CA LYS A 153 -16.27 -5.07 7.19
C LYS A 153 -17.40 -4.15 7.62
N ALA A 154 -17.06 -2.96 8.12
CA ALA A 154 -18.05 -1.98 8.54
C ALA A 154 -18.64 -1.19 7.36
N MET A 155 -18.07 -1.30 6.17
CA MET A 155 -18.58 -0.66 4.97
C MET A 155 -19.78 -1.46 4.43
N LYS A 156 -20.82 -0.76 4.10
CA LYS A 156 -22.05 -1.38 3.56
C LYS A 156 -22.54 -0.61 2.35
#